data_3919304092279b46c5b282e63a531afe
#
_entry.id   3919304092279b46c5b282e63a531afe
#
_cell.length_a   1.000
_cell.length_b   1.000
_cell.length_c   1.000
_cell.angle_alpha   90.00
_cell.angle_beta   90.00
_cell.angle_gamma   90.00
#
_symmetry.space_group_name_H-M   'P 1'
#
loop_
_entity.id
_entity.type
_entity.pdbx_description
1 polymer ?
#
loop_
_entity_poly.entity_id
_entity_poly.type
_entity_poly.pdbx_seq_one_letter_code
_entity_poly.pdbx_strand_id
1 'polypeptide(L)'
;SIQKDIKLAEKLLKETSNDKATSINQVSLLQTQIAQRESLIKMYQEQINAIDREIKNNKNEIAVLEKDLELYRKEYANLIVINYRNRGKANNLLFIFSSEDFNQAIRRMRYIRELNGLIKDKIEEIDSTQIKINLKLEKNEKNKRSMTLVLAQEKNERASLLKERDKLNKDIASLKKKEKQIQKDITTKEKQTKELHKQIDRIIAEEIRKANEREDLAKKNNTKS
;
A
#
# COMPACT_ATOMS: atom_id res chain seq x y z
N SER A 1 17.26 -52.22 -21.93
CA SER A 1 17.54 -52.91 -20.68
C SER A 1 16.71 -52.26 -19.57
N ILE A 2 15.71 -53.03 -19.14
CA ILE A 2 14.65 -52.61 -18.19
C ILE A 2 15.22 -51.95 -16.92
N GLN A 3 16.34 -52.42 -16.41
CA GLN A 3 17.00 -51.82 -15.24
C GLN A 3 17.55 -50.40 -15.52
N LYS A 4 17.97 -50.11 -16.74
CA LYS A 4 18.42 -48.73 -17.12
C LYS A 4 17.23 -47.78 -17.23
N ASP A 5 16.10 -48.30 -17.71
CA ASP A 5 14.89 -47.45 -17.86
C ASP A 5 14.23 -47.17 -16.51
N ILE A 6 14.29 -48.13 -15.55
CA ILE A 6 13.86 -47.90 -14.16
C ILE A 6 14.74 -46.85 -13.48
N LYS A 7 16.09 -46.95 -13.58
CA LYS A 7 17.01 -45.95 -13.01
C LYS A 7 16.82 -44.55 -13.63
N LEU A 8 16.55 -44.47 -14.95
CA LEU A 8 16.27 -43.21 -15.62
C LEU A 8 14.95 -42.61 -15.13
N ALA A 9 13.93 -43.44 -14.94
CA ALA A 9 12.64 -42.99 -14.41
C ALA A 9 12.76 -42.50 -12.96
N GLU A 10 13.52 -43.20 -12.10
CA GLU A 10 13.80 -42.76 -10.72
C GLU A 10 14.59 -41.41 -10.70
N LYS A 11 15.57 -41.23 -11.58
CA LYS A 11 16.33 -40.01 -11.71
C LYS A 11 15.43 -38.82 -12.15
N LEU A 12 14.60 -39.03 -13.16
CA LEU A 12 13.63 -38.04 -13.64
C LEU A 12 12.59 -37.70 -12.56
N LEU A 13 12.16 -38.67 -11.76
CA LEU A 13 11.23 -38.45 -10.65
C LEU A 13 11.86 -37.61 -9.55
N LYS A 14 13.15 -37.81 -9.24
CA LYS A 14 13.90 -37.04 -8.26
C LYS A 14 14.18 -35.60 -8.74
N GLU A 15 14.55 -35.41 -10.01
CA GLU A 15 14.73 -34.08 -10.63
C GLU A 15 13.42 -33.33 -10.69
N THR A 16 12.32 -33.98 -11.08
CA THR A 16 10.98 -33.35 -11.12
C THR A 16 10.47 -32.99 -9.72
N SER A 17 10.79 -33.77 -8.71
CA SER A 17 10.46 -33.47 -7.32
C SER A 17 11.22 -32.23 -6.82
N ASN A 18 12.50 -32.08 -7.16
CA ASN A 18 13.29 -30.89 -6.84
C ASN A 18 12.77 -29.64 -7.57
N ASP A 19 12.45 -29.75 -8.85
CA ASP A 19 11.85 -28.65 -9.63
C ASP A 19 10.49 -28.23 -9.08
N LYS A 20 9.68 -29.18 -8.62
CA LYS A 20 8.39 -28.92 -7.98
C LYS A 20 8.57 -28.21 -6.65
N ALA A 21 9.51 -28.63 -5.81
CA ALA A 21 9.83 -27.96 -4.54
C ALA A 21 10.32 -26.52 -4.75
N THR A 22 11.22 -26.31 -5.72
CA THR A 22 11.72 -24.98 -6.09
C THR A 22 10.60 -24.07 -6.59
N SER A 23 9.72 -24.61 -7.43
CA SER A 23 8.58 -23.85 -7.98
C SER A 23 7.52 -23.51 -6.90
N ILE A 24 7.28 -24.40 -5.95
CA ILE A 24 6.39 -24.16 -4.80
C ILE A 24 6.98 -23.05 -3.91
N ASN A 25 8.28 -23.09 -3.65
CA ASN A 25 8.96 -22.04 -2.88
C ASN A 25 8.89 -20.68 -3.57
N GLN A 26 9.04 -20.62 -4.89
CA GLN A 26 8.87 -19.38 -5.68
C GLN A 26 7.44 -18.83 -5.59
N VAL A 27 6.43 -19.69 -5.69
CA VAL A 27 5.01 -19.31 -5.51
C VAL A 27 4.77 -18.74 -4.12
N SER A 28 5.28 -19.40 -3.08
CA SER A 28 5.15 -18.93 -1.69
C SER A 28 5.83 -17.58 -1.48
N LEU A 29 7.03 -17.39 -2.03
CA LEU A 29 7.74 -16.10 -1.98
C LEU A 29 6.95 -14.98 -2.68
N LEU A 30 6.41 -15.24 -3.87
CA LEU A 30 5.57 -14.29 -4.59
C LEU A 30 4.30 -13.94 -3.82
N GLN A 31 3.65 -14.91 -3.18
CA GLN A 31 2.48 -14.66 -2.33
C GLN A 31 2.82 -13.75 -1.15
N THR A 32 3.99 -13.98 -0.52
CA THR A 32 4.47 -13.12 0.58
C THR A 32 4.74 -11.69 0.08
N GLN A 33 5.40 -11.53 -1.06
CA GLN A 33 5.64 -10.21 -1.67
C GLN A 33 4.34 -9.49 -2.02
N ILE A 34 3.36 -10.20 -2.58
CA ILE A 34 2.03 -9.67 -2.89
C ILE A 34 1.35 -9.15 -1.60
N ALA A 35 1.35 -9.95 -0.52
CA ALA A 35 0.76 -9.56 0.75
C ALA A 35 1.44 -8.32 1.38
N GLN A 36 2.79 -8.24 1.28
CA GLN A 36 3.55 -7.07 1.73
C GLN A 36 3.18 -5.81 0.92
N ARG A 37 3.06 -5.92 -0.41
CA ARG A 37 2.64 -4.79 -1.26
C ARG A 37 1.21 -4.36 -0.99
N GLU A 38 0.29 -5.29 -0.77
CA GLU A 38 -1.09 -4.97 -0.38
C GLU A 38 -1.15 -4.20 0.93
N SER A 39 -0.34 -4.61 1.93
CA SER A 39 -0.21 -3.89 3.19
C SER A 39 0.37 -2.48 2.98
N LEU A 40 1.40 -2.34 2.15
CA LEU A 40 2.01 -1.05 1.84
C LEU A 40 1.04 -0.11 1.12
N ILE A 41 0.27 -0.61 0.14
CA ILE A 41 -0.78 0.14 -0.54
C ILE A 41 -1.84 0.63 0.45
N LYS A 42 -2.25 -0.22 1.40
CA LYS A 42 -3.19 0.16 2.46
C LYS A 42 -2.63 1.30 3.33
N MET A 43 -1.35 1.21 3.72
CA MET A 43 -0.69 2.29 4.46
C MET A 43 -0.67 3.61 3.68
N TYR A 44 -0.38 3.59 2.38
CA TYR A 44 -0.43 4.79 1.56
C TYR A 44 -1.85 5.39 1.50
N GLN A 45 -2.89 4.56 1.39
CA GLN A 45 -4.27 5.02 1.41
C GLN A 45 -4.64 5.68 2.74
N GLU A 46 -4.23 5.08 3.86
CA GLU A 46 -4.43 5.66 5.20
C GLU A 46 -3.71 7.01 5.33
N GLN A 47 -2.49 7.12 4.82
CA GLN A 47 -1.72 8.37 4.80
C GLN A 47 -2.39 9.44 3.93
N ILE A 48 -2.87 9.10 2.74
CA ILE A 48 -3.63 10.01 1.85
C ILE A 48 -4.87 10.53 2.57
N ASN A 49 -5.64 9.64 3.21
CA ASN A 49 -6.85 10.02 3.94
C ASN A 49 -6.54 10.91 5.16
N ALA A 50 -5.40 10.71 5.82
CA ALA A 50 -4.96 11.56 6.93
C ALA A 50 -4.60 12.97 6.44
N ILE A 51 -3.83 13.07 5.36
CA ILE A 51 -3.45 14.35 4.74
C ILE A 51 -4.70 15.10 4.24
N ASP A 52 -5.65 14.42 3.62
CA ASP A 52 -6.89 15.04 3.12
C ASP A 52 -7.72 15.61 4.27
N ARG A 53 -7.86 14.86 5.37
CA ARG A 53 -8.53 15.36 6.58
C ARG A 53 -7.84 16.59 7.16
N GLU A 54 -6.52 16.60 7.20
CA GLU A 54 -5.76 17.75 7.69
C GLU A 54 -5.94 18.99 6.80
N ILE A 55 -5.89 18.83 5.48
CA ILE A 55 -6.17 19.92 4.53
C ILE A 55 -7.58 20.47 4.74
N LYS A 56 -8.57 19.60 4.92
CA LYS A 56 -9.96 20.01 5.14
C LYS A 56 -10.12 20.77 6.45
N ASN A 57 -9.53 20.28 7.53
CA ASN A 57 -9.56 20.96 8.82
C ASN A 57 -8.89 22.33 8.75
N ASN A 58 -7.70 22.42 8.16
CA ASN A 58 -7.01 23.70 7.97
C ASN A 58 -7.84 24.69 7.14
N LYS A 59 -8.53 24.24 6.08
CA LYS A 59 -9.43 25.10 5.30
C LYS A 59 -10.59 25.65 6.13
N ASN A 60 -11.20 24.81 6.97
CA ASN A 60 -12.28 25.24 7.85
C ASN A 60 -11.77 26.29 8.86
N GLU A 61 -10.61 26.05 9.46
CA GLU A 61 -10.00 26.99 10.40
C GLU A 61 -9.60 28.31 9.72
N ILE A 62 -9.08 28.27 8.49
CA ILE A 62 -8.82 29.49 7.69
C ILE A 62 -10.10 30.28 7.48
N ALA A 63 -11.20 29.62 7.11
CA ALA A 63 -12.48 30.31 6.89
C ALA A 63 -13.03 31.00 8.17
N VAL A 64 -12.76 30.43 9.35
CA VAL A 64 -13.09 31.07 10.63
C VAL A 64 -12.18 32.28 10.86
N LEU A 65 -10.86 32.10 10.72
CA LEU A 65 -9.89 33.19 10.91
C LEU A 65 -10.11 34.35 9.93
N GLU A 66 -10.55 34.11 8.69
CA GLU A 66 -10.88 35.13 7.71
C GLU A 66 -12.10 35.96 8.15
N LYS A 67 -13.11 35.33 8.75
CA LYS A 67 -14.25 36.05 9.33
C LYS A 67 -13.85 36.92 10.53
N ASP A 68 -13.01 36.35 11.41
CA ASP A 68 -12.48 37.08 12.55
C ASP A 68 -11.65 38.31 12.07
N LEU A 69 -10.82 38.12 11.05
CA LEU A 69 -10.01 39.15 10.46
C LEU A 69 -10.89 40.28 9.85
N GLU A 70 -11.99 39.94 9.18
CA GLU A 70 -12.96 40.88 8.67
C GLU A 70 -13.62 41.70 9.80
N LEU A 71 -13.99 41.02 10.89
CA LEU A 71 -14.55 41.65 12.08
C LEU A 71 -13.54 42.61 12.70
N TYR A 72 -12.30 42.19 12.95
CA TYR A 72 -11.24 43.02 13.53
C TYR A 72 -10.94 44.26 12.67
N ARG A 73 -10.93 44.11 11.35
CA ARG A 73 -10.77 45.24 10.42
C ARG A 73 -11.92 46.24 10.50
N LYS A 74 -13.17 45.80 10.65
CA LYS A 74 -14.33 46.66 10.86
C LYS A 74 -14.25 47.40 12.19
N GLU A 75 -13.89 46.69 13.26
CA GLU A 75 -13.70 47.30 14.58
C GLU A 75 -12.56 48.33 14.57
N TYR A 76 -11.43 47.98 13.96
CA TYR A 76 -10.32 48.95 13.77
C TYR A 76 -10.76 50.18 13.00
N ALA A 77 -11.48 50.04 11.88
CA ALA A 77 -12.00 51.13 11.11
C ALA A 77 -12.90 52.06 11.95
N ASN A 78 -13.78 51.46 12.76
CA ASN A 78 -14.64 52.24 13.68
C ASN A 78 -13.81 52.99 14.72
N LEU A 79 -12.80 52.38 15.32
CA LEU A 79 -11.88 53.05 16.26
C LEU A 79 -11.16 54.24 15.60
N ILE A 80 -10.72 54.10 14.36
CA ILE A 80 -10.08 55.19 13.60
C ILE A 80 -11.08 56.32 13.34
N VAL A 81 -12.33 56.03 12.97
CA VAL A 81 -13.37 57.04 12.75
C VAL A 81 -13.67 57.81 14.06
N ILE A 82 -13.81 57.08 15.18
CA ILE A 82 -14.00 57.66 16.50
C ILE A 82 -12.82 58.57 16.88
N ASN A 83 -11.60 58.07 16.68
CA ASN A 83 -10.38 58.81 16.95
C ASN A 83 -10.30 60.10 16.10
N TYR A 84 -10.64 59.99 14.81
CA TYR A 84 -10.65 61.14 13.89
C TYR A 84 -11.70 62.19 14.28
N ARG A 85 -12.95 61.77 14.60
CA ARG A 85 -14.03 62.66 15.01
C ARG A 85 -13.70 63.40 16.30
N ASN A 86 -13.08 62.68 17.26
CA ASN A 86 -12.74 63.29 18.55
C ASN A 86 -11.51 64.18 18.52
N ARG A 87 -10.62 64.03 17.54
CA ARG A 87 -9.45 64.91 17.36
C ARG A 87 -9.83 66.23 16.73
N GLY A 88 -10.97 66.32 15.97
CA GLY A 88 -11.26 67.46 15.14
C GLY A 88 -10.10 67.80 14.18
N LYS A 89 -9.98 69.02 13.69
CA LYS A 89 -8.79 69.52 12.97
C LYS A 89 -7.65 69.89 13.91
N ALA A 90 -7.77 69.66 15.21
CA ALA A 90 -6.86 70.15 16.24
C ALA A 90 -6.04 68.96 16.84
N ASN A 91 -4.76 69.20 17.15
CA ASN A 91 -3.84 68.27 17.82
C ASN A 91 -4.43 67.75 19.14
N ASN A 92 -4.07 66.53 19.57
CA ASN A 92 -4.45 65.98 20.88
C ASN A 92 -4.22 66.95 22.06
N LEU A 93 -3.22 67.79 21.94
CA LEU A 93 -2.93 68.87 22.90
C LEU A 93 -4.05 69.93 22.96
N LEU A 94 -4.55 70.40 21.81
CA LEU A 94 -5.67 71.33 21.77
C LEU A 94 -6.96 70.75 22.33
N PHE A 95 -7.22 69.43 22.11
CA PHE A 95 -8.36 68.74 22.69
C PHE A 95 -8.29 68.67 24.23
N ILE A 96 -7.07 68.50 24.77
CA ILE A 96 -6.84 68.50 26.23
C ILE A 96 -6.94 69.94 26.76
N PHE A 97 -6.28 70.91 26.11
CA PHE A 97 -6.24 72.31 26.59
C PHE A 97 -7.55 73.08 26.41
N SER A 98 -8.47 72.60 25.55
CA SER A 98 -9.84 73.12 25.43
C SER A 98 -10.79 72.62 26.52
N SER A 99 -10.29 72.03 27.61
CA SER A 99 -11.05 71.61 28.74
C SER A 99 -11.49 72.82 29.59
N GLU A 100 -12.69 72.74 30.19
CA GLU A 100 -13.24 73.76 31.08
C GLU A 100 -12.59 73.77 32.45
N ASP A 101 -12.13 72.59 32.89
CA ASP A 101 -11.43 72.36 34.19
C ASP A 101 -10.33 71.34 34.08
N PHE A 102 -9.49 71.26 35.10
CA PHE A 102 -8.35 70.34 35.19
C PHE A 102 -8.79 68.86 35.25
N ASN A 103 -9.89 68.56 35.92
CA ASN A 103 -10.41 67.21 35.99
C ASN A 103 -10.90 66.70 34.63
N GLN A 104 -11.51 67.58 33.86
CA GLN A 104 -11.92 67.29 32.47
C GLN A 104 -10.69 67.05 31.57
N ALA A 105 -9.61 67.82 31.71
CA ALA A 105 -8.35 67.58 31.03
C ALA A 105 -7.77 66.20 31.29
N ILE A 106 -7.74 65.78 32.55
CA ILE A 106 -7.27 64.44 32.97
C ILE A 106 -8.15 63.34 32.37
N ARG A 107 -9.48 63.47 32.39
CA ARG A 107 -10.40 62.51 31.78
C ARG A 107 -10.18 62.39 30.24
N ARG A 108 -9.98 63.51 29.54
CA ARG A 108 -9.67 63.52 28.12
C ARG A 108 -8.32 62.88 27.80
N MET A 109 -7.30 63.10 28.62
CA MET A 109 -5.98 62.46 28.49
C MET A 109 -6.08 60.96 28.67
N ARG A 110 -6.84 60.48 29.67
CA ARG A 110 -7.07 59.05 29.92
C ARG A 110 -7.80 58.42 28.73
N TYR A 111 -8.85 59.05 28.25
CA TYR A 111 -9.62 58.61 27.07
C TYR A 111 -8.74 58.43 25.84
N ILE A 112 -7.87 59.42 25.51
CA ILE A 112 -6.95 59.31 24.37
C ILE A 112 -5.96 58.14 24.55
N ARG A 113 -5.46 57.94 25.77
CA ARG A 113 -4.53 56.84 26.07
C ARG A 113 -5.22 55.48 25.88
N GLU A 114 -6.41 55.30 26.43
CA GLU A 114 -7.21 54.10 26.29
C GLU A 114 -7.57 53.81 24.83
N LEU A 115 -8.01 54.83 24.08
CA LEU A 115 -8.33 54.70 22.66
C LEU A 115 -7.12 54.31 21.82
N ASN A 116 -5.93 54.88 22.08
CA ASN A 116 -4.71 54.48 21.40
C ASN A 116 -4.28 53.06 21.76
N GLY A 117 -4.48 52.63 23.02
CA GLY A 117 -4.29 51.25 23.45
C GLY A 117 -5.17 50.28 22.67
N LEU A 118 -6.49 50.56 22.62
CA LEU A 118 -7.43 49.71 21.85
C LEU A 118 -7.08 49.62 20.35
N ILE A 119 -6.64 50.74 19.75
CA ILE A 119 -6.19 50.77 18.33
C ILE A 119 -4.95 49.85 18.17
N LYS A 120 -3.97 49.93 19.07
CA LYS A 120 -2.76 49.12 19.03
C LYS A 120 -3.10 47.63 19.17
N ASP A 121 -3.91 47.29 20.18
CA ASP A 121 -4.33 45.90 20.42
C ASP A 121 -5.04 45.33 19.19
N LYS A 122 -5.90 46.15 18.53
CA LYS A 122 -6.61 45.70 17.32
C LYS A 122 -5.69 45.49 16.13
N ILE A 123 -4.62 46.27 15.98
CA ILE A 123 -3.57 46.06 14.98
C ILE A 123 -2.85 44.73 15.24
N GLU A 124 -2.47 44.46 16.50
CA GLU A 124 -1.81 43.23 16.90
C GLU A 124 -2.71 41.97 16.65
N GLU A 125 -4.03 42.07 16.90
CA GLU A 125 -5.00 41.02 16.58
C GLU A 125 -5.07 40.78 15.06
N ILE A 126 -5.13 41.84 14.25
CA ILE A 126 -5.14 41.72 12.78
C ILE A 126 -3.87 41.06 12.27
N ASP A 127 -2.70 41.53 12.70
CA ASP A 127 -1.40 41.00 12.26
C ASP A 127 -1.22 39.55 12.66
N SER A 128 -1.52 39.20 13.93
CA SER A 128 -1.41 37.82 14.44
C SER A 128 -2.35 36.88 13.71
N THR A 129 -3.57 37.30 13.39
CA THR A 129 -4.55 36.52 12.65
C THR A 129 -4.11 36.32 11.20
N GLN A 130 -3.58 37.38 10.55
CA GLN A 130 -3.03 37.25 9.19
C GLN A 130 -1.84 36.28 9.12
N ILE A 131 -0.95 36.33 10.11
CA ILE A 131 0.18 35.38 10.23
C ILE A 131 -0.33 33.95 10.36
N LYS A 132 -1.33 33.69 11.23
CA LYS A 132 -1.95 32.37 11.41
C LYS A 132 -2.55 31.82 10.11
N ILE A 133 -3.25 32.66 9.35
CA ILE A 133 -3.81 32.32 8.04
C ILE A 133 -2.68 31.90 7.08
N ASN A 134 -1.64 32.73 6.97
CA ASN A 134 -0.51 32.46 6.07
C ASN A 134 0.22 31.14 6.41
N LEU A 135 0.46 30.86 7.69
CA LEU A 135 1.06 29.61 8.14
C LEU A 135 0.21 28.39 7.78
N LYS A 136 -1.13 28.49 7.91
CA LYS A 136 -2.04 27.40 7.53
C LYS A 136 -2.10 27.19 6.01
N LEU A 137 -2.05 28.27 5.23
CA LEU A 137 -1.97 28.18 3.76
C LEU A 137 -0.67 27.50 3.33
N GLU A 138 0.47 27.89 3.90
CA GLU A 138 1.77 27.24 3.63
C GLU A 138 1.74 25.76 3.99
N LYS A 139 1.18 25.42 5.14
CA LYS A 139 1.01 24.02 5.57
C LYS A 139 0.15 23.23 4.58
N ASN A 140 -0.94 23.79 4.09
CA ASN A 140 -1.78 23.16 3.08
C ASN A 140 -1.04 22.93 1.76
N GLU A 141 -0.20 23.84 1.33
CA GLU A 141 0.62 23.64 0.12
C GLU A 141 1.66 22.53 0.30
N LYS A 142 2.30 22.45 1.47
CA LYS A 142 3.20 21.32 1.82
C LYS A 142 2.45 20.00 1.82
N ASN A 143 1.26 19.97 2.42
CA ASN A 143 0.40 18.80 2.46
C ASN A 143 -0.03 18.34 1.07
N LYS A 144 -0.42 19.23 0.18
CA LYS A 144 -0.75 18.93 -1.22
C LYS A 144 0.43 18.31 -1.98
N ARG A 145 1.64 18.86 -1.81
CA ARG A 145 2.86 18.31 -2.41
C ARG A 145 3.15 16.91 -1.88
N SER A 146 3.07 16.71 -0.57
CA SER A 146 3.23 15.39 0.06
C SER A 146 2.19 14.38 -0.47
N MET A 147 0.93 14.78 -0.57
CA MET A 147 -0.15 13.96 -1.12
C MET A 147 0.13 13.52 -2.56
N THR A 148 0.63 14.43 -3.41
CA THR A 148 0.99 14.10 -4.79
C THR A 148 2.09 13.03 -4.86
N LEU A 149 3.12 13.12 -3.99
CA LEU A 149 4.19 12.13 -3.91
C LEU A 149 3.67 10.77 -3.46
N VAL A 150 2.84 10.74 -2.41
CA VAL A 150 2.27 9.49 -1.88
C VAL A 150 1.34 8.82 -2.91
N LEU A 151 0.53 9.60 -3.63
CA LEU A 151 -0.30 9.10 -4.73
C LEU A 151 0.53 8.47 -5.87
N ALA A 152 1.67 9.09 -6.21
CA ALA A 152 2.58 8.54 -7.21
C ALA A 152 3.21 7.21 -6.74
N GLN A 153 3.60 7.13 -5.46
CA GLN A 153 4.12 5.89 -4.86
C GLN A 153 3.05 4.79 -4.83
N GLU A 154 1.83 5.10 -4.38
CA GLU A 154 0.71 4.14 -4.38
C GLU A 154 0.43 3.61 -5.78
N LYS A 155 0.39 4.49 -6.79
CA LYS A 155 0.18 4.10 -8.19
C LYS A 155 1.27 3.14 -8.70
N ASN A 156 2.53 3.40 -8.37
CA ASN A 156 3.65 2.54 -8.72
C ASN A 156 3.55 1.17 -8.06
N GLU A 157 3.21 1.13 -6.76
CA GLU A 157 3.02 -0.12 -6.03
C GLU A 157 1.85 -0.93 -6.58
N ARG A 158 0.73 -0.30 -6.95
CA ARG A 158 -0.39 -0.97 -7.62
C ARG A 158 0.02 -1.58 -8.97
N ALA A 159 0.80 -0.86 -9.76
CA ALA A 159 1.30 -1.37 -11.04
C ALA A 159 2.23 -2.58 -10.85
N SER A 160 3.10 -2.56 -9.84
CA SER A 160 3.96 -3.67 -9.47
C SER A 160 3.18 -4.87 -8.96
N LEU A 161 2.17 -4.63 -8.12
CA LEU A 161 1.27 -5.67 -7.60
C LEU A 161 0.53 -6.41 -8.73
N LEU A 162 0.03 -5.68 -9.73
CA LEU A 162 -0.63 -6.31 -10.89
C LEU A 162 0.33 -7.21 -11.67
N LYS A 163 1.57 -6.79 -11.90
CA LYS A 163 2.60 -7.59 -12.57
C LYS A 163 2.94 -8.86 -11.78
N GLU A 164 3.08 -8.75 -10.47
CA GLU A 164 3.39 -9.88 -9.59
C GLU A 164 2.23 -10.88 -9.53
N ARG A 165 0.99 -10.41 -9.46
CA ARG A 165 -0.22 -11.27 -9.54
C ARG A 165 -0.32 -12.00 -10.89
N ASP A 166 -0.03 -11.32 -11.99
CA ASP A 166 -0.01 -11.95 -13.32
C ASP A 166 1.08 -13.03 -13.40
N LYS A 167 2.29 -12.75 -12.89
CA LYS A 167 3.37 -13.73 -12.79
C LYS A 167 2.98 -14.92 -11.94
N LEU A 168 2.41 -14.70 -10.76
CA LEU A 168 1.94 -15.75 -9.86
C LEU A 168 0.92 -16.67 -10.56
N ASN A 169 -0.05 -16.09 -11.28
CA ASN A 169 -1.06 -16.85 -12.00
C ASN A 169 -0.44 -17.71 -13.12
N LYS A 170 0.54 -17.20 -13.85
CA LYS A 170 1.28 -17.93 -14.89
C LYS A 170 2.08 -19.09 -14.28
N ASP A 171 2.74 -18.86 -13.16
CA ASP A 171 3.54 -19.87 -12.46
C ASP A 171 2.63 -21.01 -11.92
N ILE A 172 1.50 -20.66 -11.33
CA ILE A 172 0.49 -21.64 -10.88
C ILE A 172 -0.08 -22.44 -12.05
N ALA A 173 -0.41 -21.79 -13.17
CA ALA A 173 -0.91 -22.49 -14.35
C ALA A 173 0.12 -23.45 -14.95
N SER A 174 1.39 -23.06 -14.98
CA SER A 174 2.51 -23.90 -15.41
C SER A 174 2.70 -25.12 -14.50
N LEU A 175 2.63 -24.94 -13.18
CA LEU A 175 2.70 -26.01 -12.21
C LEU A 175 1.57 -27.04 -12.37
N LYS A 176 0.32 -26.57 -12.52
CA LYS A 176 -0.84 -27.43 -12.77
C LYS A 176 -0.70 -28.24 -14.07
N LYS A 177 -0.14 -27.62 -15.13
CA LYS A 177 0.10 -28.30 -16.40
C LYS A 177 1.17 -29.41 -16.26
N LYS A 178 2.28 -29.10 -15.57
CA LYS A 178 3.34 -30.09 -15.27
C LYS A 178 2.81 -31.25 -14.42
N GLU A 179 2.05 -30.98 -13.37
CA GLU A 179 1.42 -31.99 -12.53
C GLU A 179 0.53 -32.95 -13.31
N LYS A 180 -0.35 -32.38 -14.17
CA LYS A 180 -1.23 -33.19 -15.03
C LYS A 180 -0.44 -34.07 -16.02
N GLN A 181 0.68 -33.57 -16.55
CA GLN A 181 1.54 -34.35 -17.45
C GLN A 181 2.22 -35.50 -16.69
N ILE A 182 2.80 -35.23 -15.53
CA ILE A 182 3.44 -36.25 -14.67
C ILE A 182 2.43 -37.35 -14.31
N GLN A 183 1.21 -37.01 -13.95
CA GLN A 183 0.16 -37.98 -13.62
C GLN A 183 -0.16 -38.87 -14.82
N LYS A 184 -0.24 -38.33 -16.04
CA LYS A 184 -0.43 -39.12 -17.25
C LYS A 184 0.75 -40.05 -17.52
N ASP A 185 1.98 -39.57 -17.33
CA ASP A 185 3.19 -40.37 -17.56
C ASP A 185 3.28 -41.54 -16.57
N ILE A 186 2.95 -41.28 -15.29
CA ILE A 186 2.87 -42.36 -14.26
C ILE A 186 1.84 -43.40 -14.69
N THR A 187 0.61 -43.01 -15.01
CA THR A 187 -0.45 -43.95 -15.41
C THR A 187 -0.07 -44.76 -16.63
N THR A 188 0.61 -44.16 -17.60
CA THR A 188 1.09 -44.85 -18.81
C THR A 188 2.17 -45.87 -18.47
N LYS A 189 3.14 -45.51 -17.62
CA LYS A 189 4.23 -46.40 -17.17
C LYS A 189 3.69 -47.56 -16.33
N GLU A 190 2.72 -47.33 -15.46
CA GLU A 190 2.07 -48.39 -14.67
C GLU A 190 1.38 -49.40 -15.59
N LYS A 191 0.68 -48.97 -16.65
CA LYS A 191 0.09 -49.86 -17.65
C LYS A 191 1.15 -50.69 -18.39
N GLN A 192 2.24 -50.03 -18.82
CA GLN A 192 3.36 -50.73 -19.48
C GLN A 192 4.02 -51.75 -18.56
N THR A 193 4.21 -51.43 -17.29
CA THR A 193 4.79 -52.34 -16.29
C THR A 193 3.88 -53.55 -16.07
N LYS A 194 2.56 -53.37 -15.95
CA LYS A 194 1.58 -54.46 -15.84
C LYS A 194 1.58 -55.39 -17.06
N GLU A 195 1.66 -54.80 -18.24
CA GLU A 195 1.71 -55.61 -19.48
C GLU A 195 3.01 -56.38 -19.60
N LEU A 196 4.12 -55.76 -19.22
CA LEU A 196 5.42 -56.43 -19.18
C LEU A 196 5.43 -57.61 -18.18
N HIS A 197 4.86 -57.47 -17.00
CA HIS A 197 4.71 -58.56 -16.03
C HIS A 197 3.90 -59.72 -16.59
N LYS A 198 2.78 -59.47 -17.27
CA LYS A 198 1.99 -60.48 -17.94
C LYS A 198 2.77 -61.25 -19.02
N GLN A 199 3.61 -60.53 -19.77
CA GLN A 199 4.47 -61.16 -20.80
C GLN A 199 5.54 -62.05 -20.17
N ILE A 200 6.16 -61.60 -19.06
CA ILE A 200 7.14 -62.36 -18.30
C ILE A 200 6.49 -63.63 -17.74
N ASP A 201 5.31 -63.50 -17.11
CA ASP A 201 4.57 -64.66 -16.57
C ASP A 201 4.22 -65.70 -17.65
N ARG A 202 3.82 -65.23 -18.86
CA ARG A 202 3.57 -66.14 -20.02
C ARG A 202 4.85 -66.87 -20.46
N ILE A 203 5.96 -66.14 -20.59
CA ILE A 203 7.24 -66.77 -20.98
C ILE A 203 7.69 -67.76 -19.94
N ILE A 204 7.58 -67.48 -18.66
CA ILE A 204 7.91 -68.40 -17.58
C ILE A 204 7.02 -69.67 -17.64
N ALA A 205 5.71 -69.47 -17.83
CA ALA A 205 4.78 -70.61 -17.94
C ALA A 205 5.09 -71.49 -19.17
N GLU A 206 5.46 -70.85 -20.32
CA GLU A 206 5.87 -71.60 -21.52
C GLU A 206 7.18 -72.37 -21.32
N GLU A 207 8.16 -71.78 -20.65
CA GLU A 207 9.45 -72.47 -20.37
C GLU A 207 9.28 -73.64 -19.36
N ILE A 208 8.44 -73.44 -18.33
CA ILE A 208 8.09 -74.56 -17.41
C ILE A 208 7.39 -75.70 -18.15
N ARG A 209 6.46 -75.37 -19.07
CA ARG A 209 5.79 -76.38 -19.86
C ARG A 209 6.77 -77.18 -20.77
N LYS A 210 7.65 -76.45 -21.46
CA LYS A 210 8.70 -77.11 -22.29
C LYS A 210 9.69 -77.96 -21.48
N ALA A 211 10.05 -77.47 -20.28
CA ALA A 211 10.90 -78.25 -19.36
C ALA A 211 10.22 -79.58 -18.92
N ASN A 212 8.97 -79.55 -18.53
CA ASN A 212 8.18 -80.69 -18.16
C ASN A 212 7.99 -81.66 -19.32
N GLU A 213 7.72 -81.19 -20.54
CA GLU A 213 7.64 -82.03 -21.76
C GLU A 213 8.97 -82.68 -22.08
N ARG A 214 10.12 -82.01 -21.88
CA ARG A 214 11.47 -82.63 -22.04
C ARG A 214 11.75 -83.69 -20.98
N GLU A 215 11.34 -83.45 -19.74
CA GLU A 215 11.50 -84.44 -18.66
C GLU A 215 10.63 -85.73 -18.90
N ASP A 216 9.41 -85.55 -19.36
CA ASP A 216 8.52 -86.66 -19.69
C ASP A 216 9.02 -87.46 -20.91
N LEU A 217 9.61 -86.77 -21.91
CA LEU A 217 10.27 -87.50 -23.04
C LEU A 217 11.51 -88.24 -22.59
N ALA A 218 12.34 -87.65 -21.67
CA ALA A 218 13.51 -88.38 -21.11
C ALA A 218 13.11 -89.57 -20.27
N LYS A 219 12.05 -89.48 -19.47
CA LYS A 219 11.51 -90.63 -18.70
C LYS A 219 10.96 -91.78 -19.61
N LYS A 220 10.29 -91.39 -20.71
CA LYS A 220 9.79 -92.42 -21.70
C LYS A 220 10.92 -93.13 -22.45
N ASN A 221 12.04 -92.45 -22.70
CA ASN A 221 13.17 -93.09 -23.36
C ASN A 221 13.99 -93.99 -22.41
N ASN A 222 14.04 -93.71 -21.10
CA ASN A 222 14.71 -94.56 -20.10
C ASN A 222 13.86 -95.76 -19.71
N THR A 223 12.59 -95.88 -20.03
CA THR A 223 11.74 -97.05 -19.77
C THR A 223 11.66 -98.01 -20.97
N LYS A 224 12.37 -97.71 -22.10
CA LYS A 224 12.47 -98.62 -23.29
C LYS A 224 13.85 -99.24 -23.51
N SER A 225 14.76 -99.13 -22.59
CA SER A 225 16.04 -99.87 -22.54
C SER A 225 15.96 -100.86 -21.37
#